data_f77bb685bc140cb27175760f34de53d6
#
_entry.id   f77bb685bc140cb27175760f34de53d6
#
_cell.length_a   1.000
_cell.length_b   1.000
_cell.length_c   1.000
_cell.angle_alpha   90.00
_cell.angle_beta   90.00
_cell.angle_gamma   90.00
#
_symmetry.space_group_name_H-M   'P 1'
#
loop_
_entity.id
_entity.type
_entity.pdbx_description
1 polymer ?
#
loop_
_entity_poly.entity_id
_entity_poly.type
_entity_poly.pdbx_seq_one_letter_code
_entity_poly.pdbx_strand_id
1 'polypeptide(L)'
;MIRRAACLHLFAFCILGVNNMSDTLPQSILFCCDHNAVRSPMAEGIMKKLYGTEIYVQSAGVMNDLEIDGFAISVCEEIGVELSRHRTRSFDEMAQGGDHLSAFDLVVALSPASKQRALELTRFFHLEVEYWPIMDPTELGESREVKM
;
A
#
# COMPACT_ATOMS: atom_id res chain seq x y z
N MET A 1 -3.64 -12.69 6.98
CA MET A 1 -2.44 -11.99 7.46
C MET A 1 -1.17 -12.78 7.16
N ILE A 2 -1.07 -14.01 7.61
CA ILE A 2 0.11 -14.86 7.37
C ILE A 2 0.45 -14.97 5.88
N ARG A 3 -0.56 -15.14 5.03
CA ARG A 3 -0.35 -15.20 3.59
C ARG A 3 0.22 -13.90 3.02
N ARG A 4 -0.11 -12.76 3.62
CA ARG A 4 0.38 -11.47 3.14
C ARG A 4 1.81 -11.20 3.58
N ALA A 5 2.13 -11.57 4.79
CA ALA A 5 3.52 -11.53 5.23
C ALA A 5 4.35 -12.48 4.36
N ALA A 6 3.80 -13.65 4.05
CA ALA A 6 4.44 -14.57 3.13
C ALA A 6 4.56 -13.99 1.72
N CYS A 7 3.56 -13.26 1.24
CA CYS A 7 3.63 -12.58 -0.05
C CYS A 7 4.72 -11.51 -0.08
N LEU A 8 4.83 -10.72 0.97
CA LEU A 8 5.91 -9.73 1.08
C LEU A 8 7.27 -10.40 1.11
N HIS A 9 7.38 -11.49 1.85
CA HIS A 9 8.60 -12.26 1.92
C HIS A 9 8.93 -12.93 0.58
N LEU A 10 7.92 -13.54 -0.06
CA LEU A 10 8.08 -14.14 -1.39
C LEU A 10 8.39 -13.08 -2.44
N PHE A 11 7.77 -11.92 -2.33
CA PHE A 11 8.05 -10.81 -3.22
C PHE A 11 9.52 -10.39 -3.14
N ALA A 12 10.02 -10.21 -1.93
CA ALA A 12 11.44 -9.89 -1.72
C ALA A 12 12.34 -11.02 -2.21
N PHE A 13 11.95 -12.25 -1.95
CA PHE A 13 12.68 -13.43 -2.41
C PHE A 13 12.69 -13.53 -3.93
N CYS A 14 11.53 -13.33 -4.57
CA CYS A 14 11.44 -13.34 -6.03
C CYS A 14 12.31 -12.27 -6.67
N ILE A 15 12.30 -11.07 -6.11
CA ILE A 15 13.14 -9.98 -6.60
C ILE A 15 14.61 -10.34 -6.47
N LEU A 16 15.01 -10.93 -5.35
CA LEU A 16 16.39 -11.23 -5.07
C LEU A 16 16.87 -12.53 -5.71
N GLY A 17 15.99 -13.51 -5.87
CA GLY A 17 16.38 -14.85 -6.27
C GLY A 17 16.16 -15.19 -7.73
N VAL A 18 15.08 -14.68 -8.32
CA VAL A 18 14.71 -15.06 -9.69
C VAL A 18 15.42 -14.22 -10.71
N ASN A 19 15.67 -13.00 -10.39
CA ASN A 19 16.20 -12.07 -11.36
C ASN A 19 17.66 -11.76 -11.10
N ASN A 20 18.48 -12.40 -11.86
CA ASN A 20 19.92 -12.19 -11.77
C ASN A 20 20.36 -10.83 -12.30
N MET A 21 19.46 -10.15 -12.99
CA MET A 21 19.80 -8.90 -13.67
C MET A 21 19.46 -7.68 -12.84
N SER A 22 18.35 -7.74 -12.14
CA SER A 22 17.88 -6.62 -11.33
C SER A 22 17.59 -7.13 -9.93
N ASP A 23 18.61 -7.62 -9.28
CA ASP A 23 18.52 -8.12 -7.93
C ASP A 23 18.24 -7.02 -6.91
N THR A 24 17.98 -5.83 -7.39
CA THR A 24 17.67 -4.70 -6.56
C THR A 24 16.19 -4.68 -6.22
N LEU A 25 15.89 -4.35 -4.98
CA LEU A 25 14.54 -4.03 -4.55
C LEU A 25 14.02 -2.84 -5.37
N PRO A 26 12.71 -2.71 -5.59
CA PRO A 26 12.16 -1.50 -6.18
C PRO A 26 12.58 -0.30 -5.33
N GLN A 27 12.88 0.80 -5.98
CA GLN A 27 13.30 2.01 -5.28
C GLN A 27 12.13 2.75 -4.68
N SER A 28 10.95 2.60 -5.26
CA SER A 28 9.74 3.28 -4.79
C SER A 28 8.52 2.42 -5.00
N ILE A 29 7.66 2.35 -3.98
CA ILE A 29 6.43 1.56 -3.99
C ILE A 29 5.27 2.44 -3.54
N LEU A 30 4.16 2.34 -4.27
CA LEU A 30 2.90 2.95 -3.87
C LEU A 30 1.90 1.85 -3.55
N PHE A 31 1.39 1.85 -2.33
CA PHE A 31 0.25 1.00 -1.96
C PHE A 31 -1.04 1.77 -2.14
N CYS A 32 -2.06 1.12 -2.67
CA CYS A 32 -3.34 1.77 -2.87
C CYS A 32 -4.52 0.87 -2.52
N CYS A 33 -5.57 1.50 -2.02
CA CYS A 33 -6.84 0.86 -1.68
C CYS A 33 -7.98 1.84 -1.95
N ASP A 34 -9.18 1.56 -1.44
CA ASP A 34 -10.34 2.40 -1.76
C ASP A 34 -10.25 3.79 -1.12
N HIS A 35 -9.99 3.85 0.19
CA HIS A 35 -10.11 5.09 0.96
C HIS A 35 -8.79 5.61 1.53
N ASN A 36 -7.72 4.85 1.43
CA ASN A 36 -6.44 5.18 2.08
C ASN A 36 -6.58 5.35 3.60
N ALA A 37 -7.49 4.60 4.20
CA ALA A 37 -7.82 4.74 5.61
C ALA A 37 -7.40 3.54 6.47
N VAL A 38 -7.28 2.36 5.89
CA VAL A 38 -6.92 1.14 6.63
C VAL A 38 -5.81 0.36 5.91
N ARG A 39 -6.15 -0.25 4.77
CA ARG A 39 -5.28 -1.23 4.11
C ARG A 39 -3.96 -0.64 3.61
N SER A 40 -4.04 0.39 2.80
CA SER A 40 -2.82 0.97 2.23
C SER A 40 -1.96 1.73 3.23
N PRO A 41 -2.53 2.48 4.21
CA PRO A 41 -1.68 3.08 5.25
C PRO A 41 -0.96 2.05 6.11
N MET A 42 -1.62 0.94 6.44
CA MET A 42 -0.98 -0.13 7.20
C MET A 42 0.16 -0.75 6.40
N ALA A 43 -0.07 -1.03 5.11
CA ALA A 43 0.97 -1.57 4.24
C ALA A 43 2.16 -0.60 4.12
N GLU A 44 1.88 0.68 3.93
CA GLU A 44 2.91 1.72 3.89
C GLU A 44 3.73 1.74 5.18
N GLY A 45 3.07 1.76 6.32
CA GLY A 45 3.74 1.81 7.62
C GLY A 45 4.60 0.59 7.89
N ILE A 46 4.10 -0.59 7.58
CA ILE A 46 4.84 -1.85 7.77
C ILE A 46 6.06 -1.88 6.85
N MET A 47 5.89 -1.51 5.60
CA MET A 47 6.98 -1.50 4.64
C MET A 47 8.06 -0.48 5.03
N LYS A 48 7.66 0.68 5.50
CA LYS A 48 8.60 1.69 6.00
C LYS A 48 9.39 1.18 7.20
N LYS A 49 8.75 0.42 8.07
CA LYS A 49 9.45 -0.18 9.21
C LYS A 49 10.49 -1.19 8.75
N LEU A 50 10.18 -1.97 7.74
CA LEU A 50 11.07 -3.03 7.25
C LEU A 50 12.17 -2.51 6.32
N TYR A 51 11.84 -1.57 5.46
CA TYR A 51 12.72 -1.13 4.36
C TYR A 51 12.75 0.38 4.16
N GLY A 52 12.32 1.16 5.15
CA GLY A 52 12.14 2.61 4.98
C GLY A 52 13.39 3.40 4.68
N THR A 53 14.57 2.83 4.92
CA THR A 53 15.84 3.48 4.56
C THR A 53 16.28 3.13 3.14
N GLU A 54 15.68 2.13 2.53
CA GLU A 54 16.08 1.61 1.23
C GLU A 54 15.04 1.86 0.14
N ILE A 55 13.76 1.95 0.53
CA ILE A 55 12.65 2.07 -0.39
C ILE A 55 11.81 3.28 -0.02
N TYR A 56 11.50 4.12 -1.01
CA TYR A 56 10.52 5.19 -0.84
C TYR A 56 9.12 4.61 -0.92
N VAL A 57 8.36 4.69 0.16
CA VAL A 57 7.04 4.06 0.26
C VAL A 57 5.98 5.12 0.55
N GLN A 58 4.91 5.10 -0.22
CA GLN A 58 3.77 5.96 -0.05
C GLN A 58 2.48 5.17 -0.20
N SER A 59 1.35 5.80 0.08
CA SER A 59 0.04 5.20 -0.13
C SER A 59 -0.97 6.23 -0.61
N ALA A 60 -2.00 5.76 -1.29
CA ALA A 60 -3.09 6.59 -1.81
C ALA A 60 -4.36 5.77 -1.92
N GLY A 61 -5.49 6.44 -2.05
CA GLY A 61 -6.78 5.79 -2.25
C GLY A 61 -7.45 6.25 -3.54
N VAL A 62 -8.49 5.53 -3.92
CA VAL A 62 -9.35 5.94 -5.03
C VAL A 62 -10.13 7.19 -4.63
N MET A 63 -10.57 7.23 -3.38
CA MET A 63 -11.34 8.33 -2.80
C MET A 63 -10.65 8.85 -1.54
N ASN A 64 -10.92 10.11 -1.21
CA ASN A 64 -10.49 10.71 0.04
C ASN A 64 -11.73 11.21 0.81
N ASP A 65 -12.51 10.28 1.26
CA ASP A 65 -13.77 10.53 1.97
C ASP A 65 -13.73 10.10 3.45
N LEU A 66 -12.64 9.49 3.88
CA LEU A 66 -12.47 9.01 5.24
C LEU A 66 -11.13 9.46 5.81
N GLU A 67 -11.07 9.58 7.12
CA GLU A 67 -9.80 9.77 7.81
C GLU A 67 -9.19 8.43 8.17
N ILE A 68 -7.93 8.43 8.60
CA ILE A 68 -7.26 7.21 9.05
C ILE A 68 -8.08 6.54 10.16
N ASP A 69 -8.28 5.25 10.05
CA ASP A 69 -9.07 4.48 11.00
C ASP A 69 -8.34 4.34 12.33
N GLY A 70 -9.03 4.69 13.42
CA GLY A 70 -8.44 4.63 14.76
C GLY A 70 -8.03 3.23 15.18
N PHE A 71 -8.74 2.22 14.69
CA PHE A 71 -8.42 0.83 14.96
C PHE A 71 -7.13 0.42 14.24
N ALA A 72 -6.95 0.88 13.00
CA ALA A 72 -5.72 0.65 12.27
C ALA A 72 -4.52 1.29 13.00
N ILE A 73 -4.69 2.48 13.54
CA ILE A 73 -3.67 3.14 14.35
C ILE A 73 -3.29 2.26 15.54
N SER A 74 -4.27 1.78 16.29
CA SER A 74 -4.03 0.96 17.49
C SER A 74 -3.32 -0.34 17.17
N VAL A 75 -3.76 -1.03 16.12
CA VAL A 75 -3.16 -2.32 15.73
C VAL A 75 -1.71 -2.11 15.28
N CYS A 76 -1.45 -1.06 14.54
CA CYS A 76 -0.09 -0.77 14.09
C CYS A 76 0.84 -0.35 15.24
N GLU A 77 0.32 0.35 16.23
CA GLU A 77 1.11 0.67 17.42
C GLU A 77 1.63 -0.57 18.12
N GLU A 78 0.86 -1.64 18.15
CA GLU A 78 1.26 -2.91 18.77
C GLU A 78 2.51 -3.50 18.14
N ILE A 79 2.75 -3.22 16.88
CA ILE A 79 3.92 -3.70 16.16
C ILE A 79 4.96 -2.60 15.93
N GLY A 80 4.81 -1.46 16.60
CA GLY A 80 5.77 -0.36 16.52
C GLY A 80 5.65 0.47 15.25
N VAL A 81 4.48 0.49 14.63
CA VAL A 81 4.22 1.29 13.44
C VAL A 81 3.31 2.46 13.80
N GLU A 82 3.79 3.67 13.54
CA GLU A 82 3.08 4.91 13.87
C GLU A 82 2.22 5.35 12.69
N LEU A 83 0.90 5.36 12.85
CA LEU A 83 -0.04 5.81 11.83
C LEU A 83 -0.84 7.05 12.22
N SER A 84 -0.70 7.55 13.45
CA SER A 84 -1.54 8.66 13.92
C SER A 84 -1.36 9.95 13.13
N ARG A 85 -0.25 10.09 12.44
CA ARG A 85 0.05 11.28 11.64
C ARG A 85 -0.25 11.10 10.17
N HIS A 86 -0.71 9.92 9.78
CA HIS A 86 -1.03 9.65 8.38
C HIS A 86 -2.20 10.52 7.92
N ARG A 87 -2.04 11.14 6.79
CA ARG A 87 -3.12 11.88 6.12
C ARG A 87 -3.61 11.06 4.95
N THR A 88 -4.90 10.74 4.96
CA THR A 88 -5.52 10.05 3.83
C THR A 88 -5.50 10.95 2.60
N ARG A 89 -5.22 10.37 1.45
CA ARG A 89 -5.21 11.11 0.19
C ARG A 89 -5.62 10.21 -0.97
N SER A 90 -6.20 10.83 -1.97
CA SER A 90 -6.53 10.16 -3.22
C SER A 90 -5.34 10.23 -4.18
N PHE A 91 -5.44 9.47 -5.27
CA PHE A 91 -4.46 9.58 -6.36
C PHE A 91 -4.37 11.01 -6.90
N ASP A 92 -5.52 11.67 -7.03
CA ASP A 92 -5.54 13.03 -7.55
C ASP A 92 -4.85 14.02 -6.62
N GLU A 93 -5.09 13.89 -5.33
CA GLU A 93 -4.44 14.73 -4.32
C GLU A 93 -2.94 14.47 -4.26
N MET A 94 -2.55 13.22 -4.42
CA MET A 94 -1.14 12.86 -4.48
C MET A 94 -0.45 13.55 -5.66
N ALA A 95 -1.08 13.52 -6.82
CA ALA A 95 -0.55 14.15 -8.02
C ALA A 95 -0.47 15.68 -7.86
N GLN A 96 -1.49 16.29 -7.25
CA GLN A 96 -1.49 17.74 -6.97
C GLN A 96 -0.36 18.13 -6.01
N GLY A 97 -0.02 17.23 -5.10
CA GLY A 97 1.07 17.46 -4.15
C GLY A 97 2.47 17.25 -4.73
N GLY A 98 2.56 16.88 -6.01
CA GLY A 98 3.83 16.68 -6.69
C GLY A 98 4.29 15.23 -6.81
N ASP A 99 3.61 14.31 -6.17
CA ASP A 99 3.92 12.88 -6.27
C ASP A 99 3.13 12.26 -7.41
N HIS A 100 3.77 12.12 -8.55
CA HIS A 100 3.13 11.51 -9.71
C HIS A 100 3.32 9.99 -9.70
N LEU A 101 2.35 9.28 -10.25
CA LEU A 101 2.39 7.83 -10.33
C LEU A 101 3.63 7.33 -11.07
N SER A 102 4.09 8.10 -12.05
CA SER A 102 5.29 7.77 -12.82
C SER A 102 6.58 7.80 -12.00
N ALA A 103 6.55 8.36 -10.79
CA ALA A 103 7.70 8.38 -9.90
C ALA A 103 7.91 7.06 -9.16
N PHE A 104 6.94 6.15 -9.22
CA PHE A 104 7.00 4.88 -8.53
C PHE A 104 7.40 3.76 -9.49
N ASP A 105 8.24 2.85 -9.03
CA ASP A 105 8.65 1.66 -9.80
C ASP A 105 7.57 0.59 -9.75
N LEU A 106 6.86 0.52 -8.63
CA LEU A 106 5.85 -0.51 -8.39
C LEU A 106 4.64 0.10 -7.72
N VAL A 107 3.47 -0.24 -8.22
CA VAL A 107 2.19 0.09 -7.60
C VAL A 107 1.54 -1.21 -7.14
N VAL A 108 1.21 -1.32 -5.87
CA VAL A 108 0.55 -2.48 -5.31
C VAL A 108 -0.88 -2.09 -4.96
N ALA A 109 -1.83 -2.61 -5.71
CA ALA A 109 -3.24 -2.40 -5.49
C ALA A 109 -3.80 -3.46 -4.54
N LEU A 110 -4.48 -3.04 -3.49
CA LEU A 110 -4.99 -3.93 -2.45
C LEU A 110 -6.50 -4.16 -2.57
N SER A 111 -7.14 -3.50 -3.52
CA SER A 111 -8.58 -3.63 -3.77
C SER A 111 -8.85 -3.63 -5.27
N PRO A 112 -10.01 -4.18 -5.72
CA PRO A 112 -10.36 -4.16 -7.14
C PRO A 112 -10.45 -2.74 -7.72
N ALA A 113 -11.06 -1.81 -6.97
CA ALA A 113 -11.21 -0.43 -7.43
C ALA A 113 -9.86 0.26 -7.59
N SER A 114 -8.94 0.06 -6.64
CA SER A 114 -7.60 0.64 -6.73
C SER A 114 -6.79 0.03 -7.86
N LYS A 115 -6.95 -1.25 -8.12
CA LYS A 115 -6.32 -1.91 -9.27
C LYS A 115 -6.78 -1.26 -10.56
N GLN A 116 -8.08 -1.12 -10.74
CA GLN A 116 -8.63 -0.52 -11.94
C GLN A 116 -8.13 0.92 -12.12
N ARG A 117 -8.19 1.71 -11.07
CA ARG A 117 -7.74 3.10 -11.10
C ARG A 117 -6.25 3.21 -11.41
N ALA A 118 -5.44 2.36 -10.79
CA ALA A 118 -4.00 2.34 -11.06
C ALA A 118 -3.72 1.99 -12.52
N LEU A 119 -4.40 0.99 -13.07
CA LEU A 119 -4.22 0.60 -14.47
C LEU A 119 -4.63 1.71 -15.42
N GLU A 120 -5.70 2.44 -15.13
CA GLU A 120 -6.11 3.60 -15.93
C GLU A 120 -5.04 4.69 -15.92
N LEU A 121 -4.51 5.01 -14.75
CA LEU A 121 -3.52 6.08 -14.61
C LEU A 121 -2.15 5.70 -15.14
N THR A 122 -1.83 4.43 -15.15
CA THR A 122 -0.51 3.94 -15.59
C THR A 122 -0.47 3.46 -17.03
N ARG A 123 -1.58 3.62 -17.75
CA ARG A 123 -1.73 3.18 -19.13
C ARG A 123 -0.58 3.64 -20.04
N PHE A 124 -0.03 4.80 -19.80
CA PHE A 124 1.00 5.40 -20.64
C PHE A 124 2.40 5.37 -19.99
N PHE A 125 2.54 4.69 -18.84
CA PHE A 125 3.80 4.65 -18.12
C PHE A 125 4.34 3.23 -18.07
N HIS A 126 5.65 3.11 -18.07
CA HIS A 126 6.34 1.83 -17.92
C HIS A 126 6.58 1.55 -16.44
N LEU A 127 5.52 1.23 -15.73
CA LEU A 127 5.64 0.81 -14.34
C LEU A 127 4.79 -0.44 -14.12
N GLU A 128 5.18 -1.20 -13.13
CA GLU A 128 4.52 -2.45 -12.80
C GLU A 128 3.38 -2.22 -11.80
N VAL A 129 2.24 -2.81 -12.07
CA VAL A 129 1.10 -2.81 -11.16
C VAL A 129 0.85 -4.25 -10.73
N GLU A 130 0.95 -4.50 -9.43
CA GLU A 130 0.59 -5.78 -8.85
C GLU A 130 -0.72 -5.65 -8.08
N TYR A 131 -1.47 -6.74 -8.04
CA TYR A 131 -2.73 -6.80 -7.32
C TYR A 131 -2.63 -7.81 -6.18
N TRP A 132 -2.69 -7.31 -4.94
CA TRP A 132 -2.69 -8.15 -3.74
C TRP A 132 -4.06 -7.96 -3.07
N PRO A 133 -5.06 -8.80 -3.40
CA PRO A 133 -6.41 -8.59 -2.88
C PRO A 133 -6.46 -8.77 -1.36
N ILE A 134 -6.85 -7.69 -0.67
CA ILE A 134 -7.07 -7.69 0.76
C ILE A 134 -8.47 -7.16 1.00
N MET A 135 -9.28 -7.96 1.69
CA MET A 135 -10.64 -7.56 2.04
C MET A 135 -10.60 -6.43 3.07
N ASP A 136 -11.46 -5.44 2.88
CA ASP A 136 -11.56 -4.33 3.81
C ASP A 136 -12.16 -4.83 5.13
N PRO A 137 -11.42 -4.77 6.23
CA PRO A 137 -11.94 -5.24 7.51
C PRO A 137 -13.12 -4.42 8.02
N THR A 138 -13.29 -3.19 7.55
CA THR A 138 -14.41 -2.35 7.95
C THR A 138 -15.72 -2.76 7.28
N GLU A 139 -15.66 -3.49 6.19
CA GLU A 139 -16.82 -4.01 5.47
C GLU A 139 -17.29 -5.36 5.97
N LEU A 140 -16.51 -6.03 6.78
CA LEU A 140 -16.80 -7.39 7.24
C LEU A 140 -17.79 -7.47 8.40
N GLY A 141 -18.12 -6.35 9.01
CA GLY A 141 -19.04 -6.30 10.10
C GLY A 141 -18.76 -5.19 11.08
N GLU A 142 -19.68 -4.99 11.99
CA GLU A 142 -19.57 -3.94 13.01
C GLU A 142 -18.77 -4.38 14.22
N SER A 143 -18.54 -5.67 14.36
CA SER A 143 -17.83 -6.23 15.50
C SER A 143 -16.34 -5.93 15.42
N ARG A 144 -15.80 -5.48 16.55
CA ARG A 144 -14.38 -5.25 16.69
C ARG A 144 -13.57 -6.53 16.41
N GLU A 145 -14.11 -7.68 16.74
CA GLU A 145 -13.48 -8.97 16.55
C GLU A 145 -13.25 -9.29 15.07
N VAL A 146 -14.16 -8.83 14.23
CA VAL A 146 -14.07 -9.05 12.79
C VAL A 146 -12.93 -8.22 12.18
N LYS A 147 -12.64 -7.06 12.75
CA LYS A 147 -11.57 -6.19 12.26
C LYS A 147 -10.17 -6.70 12.63
N MET A 148 -10.11 -7.50 13.65
CA MET A 148 -8.85 -8.10 14.07
C MET A 148 -8.57 -9.39 13.32
#